data_8311e6203ea2812e99a27ffec82baa40
#
_entry.id   8311e6203ea2812e99a27ffec82baa40
#
_cell.length_a   1.000
_cell.length_b   1.000
_cell.length_c   1.000
_cell.angle_alpha   90.00
_cell.angle_beta   90.00
_cell.angle_gamma   90.00
#
_symmetry.space_group_name_H-M   'P 1'
#
loop_
_entity.id
_entity.type
_entity.pdbx_description
1 polymer ?
#
loop_
_entity_poly.entity_id
_entity_poly.type
_entity_poly.pdbx_seq_one_letter_code
_entity_poly.pdbx_strand_id
1 'polypeptide(L)'
;VRSSAASDVYKRQVDACVHQGRNRMLAKYVEVMKHTSCHTKQAQLLGEYLASAGVEDKINSGKNTSPFFIGAHPFLSDMARMVDRYPENRKAVDYLLCGLLISKDVDKFYKVFSLLYKPFSVKLPRYYEEALLVLATQHPDILRRYPVGQEVVKDFNSFHALLKGGTMNQKMLEINYRDSFWLFYYCMKAVKKSAEN
;
A
#
# COMPACT_ATOMS: atom_id res chain seq x y z
N VAL A 1 4.25 27.33 -21.66
CA VAL A 1 2.98 26.59 -21.78
C VAL A 1 2.86 25.50 -20.71
N ARG A 2 3.95 24.89 -20.21
CA ARG A 2 3.91 23.86 -19.12
C ARG A 2 3.65 24.43 -17.71
N SER A 3 3.89 25.72 -17.50
CA SER A 3 3.70 26.40 -16.21
C SER A 3 2.22 26.61 -15.85
N SER A 4 1.35 26.84 -16.84
CA SER A 4 -0.07 27.13 -16.65
C SER A 4 -0.87 25.92 -16.11
N ALA A 5 -0.67 24.74 -16.70
CA ALA A 5 -1.44 23.54 -16.30
C ALA A 5 -1.12 23.07 -14.87
N ALA A 6 0.13 23.12 -14.46
CA ALA A 6 0.52 22.79 -13.07
C ALA A 6 -0.08 23.80 -12.08
N SER A 7 -0.11 25.08 -12.46
CA SER A 7 -0.69 26.17 -11.70
C SER A 7 -2.21 25.98 -11.47
N ASP A 8 -2.94 25.57 -12.50
CA ASP A 8 -4.38 25.33 -12.40
C ASP A 8 -4.73 24.12 -11.52
N VAL A 9 -3.85 23.10 -11.50
CA VAL A 9 -4.00 21.95 -10.59
C VAL A 9 -3.86 22.38 -9.14
N TYR A 10 -2.84 23.19 -8.81
CA TYR A 10 -2.67 23.70 -7.44
C TYR A 10 -3.85 24.57 -7.00
N LYS A 11 -4.36 25.43 -7.88
CA LYS A 11 -5.54 26.25 -7.59
C LYS A 11 -6.75 25.40 -7.24
N ARG A 12 -7.07 24.37 -8.01
CA ARG A 12 -8.18 23.44 -7.74
C ARG A 12 -8.00 22.68 -6.42
N GLN A 13 -6.77 22.30 -6.10
CA GLN A 13 -6.45 21.62 -4.82
C GLN A 13 -6.65 22.57 -3.63
N VAL A 14 -6.25 23.81 -3.76
CA VAL A 14 -6.47 24.87 -2.76
C VAL A 14 -7.96 25.10 -2.56
N ASP A 15 -8.73 25.29 -3.61
CA ASP A 15 -10.18 25.50 -3.55
C ASP A 15 -10.88 24.30 -2.87
N ALA A 16 -10.48 23.07 -3.22
CA ALA A 16 -11.01 21.87 -2.59
C ALA A 16 -10.66 21.80 -1.08
N CYS A 17 -9.45 22.21 -0.69
CA CYS A 17 -9.07 22.25 0.72
C CYS A 17 -9.85 23.29 1.52
N VAL A 18 -10.10 24.47 0.94
CA VAL A 18 -10.93 25.53 1.56
C VAL A 18 -12.36 25.02 1.78
N HIS A 19 -13.00 24.48 0.72
CA HIS A 19 -14.36 23.95 0.81
C HIS A 19 -14.54 22.80 1.79
N GLN A 20 -13.48 21.99 1.96
CA GLN A 20 -13.50 20.83 2.87
C GLN A 20 -13.00 21.15 4.29
N GLY A 21 -12.64 22.40 4.58
CA GLY A 21 -12.08 22.80 5.88
C GLY A 21 -10.74 22.12 6.20
N ARG A 22 -9.99 21.68 5.18
CA ARG A 22 -8.69 20.99 5.35
C ARG A 22 -7.55 21.98 5.50
N ASN A 23 -7.61 22.84 6.53
CA ASN A 23 -6.69 23.95 6.74
C ASN A 23 -5.21 23.53 6.79
N ARG A 24 -4.91 22.35 7.35
CA ARG A 24 -3.54 21.82 7.42
C ARG A 24 -2.95 21.47 6.04
N MET A 25 -3.79 21.00 5.12
CA MET A 25 -3.40 20.69 3.76
C MET A 25 -3.30 21.97 2.93
N LEU A 26 -4.23 22.90 3.17
CA LEU A 26 -4.22 24.24 2.59
C LEU A 26 -2.92 24.97 2.91
N ALA A 27 -2.45 24.93 4.15
CA ALA A 27 -1.18 25.57 4.56
C ALA A 27 0.03 25.05 3.78
N LYS A 28 0.09 23.74 3.50
CA LYS A 28 1.16 23.18 2.67
C LYS A 28 1.13 23.68 1.23
N TYR A 29 -0.06 23.79 0.64
CA TYR A 29 -0.20 24.32 -0.71
C TYR A 29 0.11 25.81 -0.78
N VAL A 30 -0.29 26.58 0.23
CA VAL A 30 0.05 28.00 0.36
C VAL A 30 1.55 28.20 0.41
N GLU A 31 2.27 27.36 1.16
CA GLU A 31 3.75 27.45 1.23
C GLU A 31 4.40 27.18 -0.13
N VAL A 32 3.94 26.17 -0.84
CA VAL A 32 4.42 25.92 -2.21
C VAL A 32 4.10 27.09 -3.16
N MET A 33 2.89 27.67 -3.04
CA MET A 33 2.47 28.81 -3.87
C MET A 33 3.28 30.09 -3.61
N LYS A 34 3.76 30.33 -2.38
CA LYS A 34 4.63 31.46 -2.06
C LYS A 34 5.93 31.46 -2.88
N HIS A 35 6.41 30.28 -3.24
CA HIS A 35 7.62 30.10 -4.06
C HIS A 35 7.37 30.12 -5.57
N THR A 36 6.12 30.33 -6.00
CA THR A 36 5.76 30.42 -7.42
C THR A 36 5.42 31.86 -7.79
N SER A 37 6.12 32.41 -8.79
CA SER A 37 5.95 33.83 -9.22
C SER A 37 4.53 34.19 -9.67
N CYS A 38 3.73 33.23 -10.10
CA CYS A 38 2.39 33.45 -10.66
C CYS A 38 1.28 33.57 -9.60
N HIS A 39 1.50 33.14 -8.34
CA HIS A 39 0.44 33.00 -7.33
C HIS A 39 0.74 33.69 -6.01
N THR A 40 1.74 34.56 -5.94
CA THR A 40 2.20 35.21 -4.70
C THR A 40 1.08 35.97 -3.99
N LYS A 41 0.25 36.73 -4.75
CA LYS A 41 -0.88 37.46 -4.16
C LYS A 41 -1.95 36.54 -3.59
N GLN A 42 -2.25 35.44 -4.26
CA GLN A 42 -3.25 34.47 -3.80
C GLN A 42 -2.73 33.69 -2.58
N ALA A 43 -1.43 33.33 -2.58
CA ALA A 43 -0.78 32.69 -1.44
C ALA A 43 -0.79 33.59 -0.19
N GLN A 44 -0.64 34.93 -0.38
CA GLN A 44 -0.70 35.87 0.72
C GLN A 44 -2.11 35.94 1.34
N LEU A 45 -3.16 36.09 0.53
CA LEU A 45 -4.56 36.09 1.01
C LEU A 45 -4.95 34.81 1.75
N LEU A 46 -4.50 33.67 1.23
CA LEU A 46 -4.75 32.38 1.87
C LEU A 46 -3.94 32.21 3.17
N GLY A 47 -2.74 32.79 3.23
CA GLY A 47 -1.93 32.86 4.44
C GLY A 47 -2.64 33.67 5.54
N GLU A 48 -3.18 34.83 5.20
CA GLU A 48 -3.97 35.67 6.12
C GLU A 48 -5.22 34.94 6.61
N TYR A 49 -5.91 34.20 5.73
CA TYR A 49 -7.05 33.35 6.11
C TYR A 49 -6.64 32.27 7.11
N LEU A 50 -5.51 31.58 6.89
CA LEU A 50 -5.00 30.54 7.78
C LEU A 50 -4.58 31.09 9.14
N ALA A 51 -3.97 32.28 9.16
CA ALA A 51 -3.60 32.98 10.38
C ALA A 51 -4.84 33.33 11.19
N SER A 52 -5.88 33.91 10.54
CA SER A 52 -7.15 34.23 11.19
C SER A 52 -7.89 33.01 11.73
N ALA A 53 -7.70 31.83 11.08
CA ALA A 53 -8.29 30.56 11.50
C ALA A 53 -7.50 29.86 12.64
N GLY A 54 -6.43 30.48 13.17
CA GLY A 54 -5.63 29.94 14.27
C GLY A 54 -4.86 28.65 13.90
N VAL A 55 -4.55 28.46 12.61
CA VAL A 55 -3.90 27.24 12.11
C VAL A 55 -2.36 27.34 12.20
N GLU A 56 -1.79 28.54 12.22
CA GLU A 56 -0.34 28.75 12.22
C GLU A 56 0.35 28.20 13.48
N ASP A 57 -0.23 28.38 14.66
CA ASP A 57 0.37 27.89 15.91
C ASP A 57 0.45 26.36 15.98
N LYS A 58 -0.45 25.66 15.28
CA LYS A 58 -0.45 24.19 15.22
C LYS A 58 0.53 23.61 14.18
N ILE A 59 0.94 24.41 13.20
CA ILE A 59 1.87 24.00 12.14
C ILE A 59 3.31 24.15 12.64
N ASN A 60 3.59 25.23 13.34
CA ASN A 60 4.93 25.56 13.86
C ASN A 60 5.32 24.78 15.12
N SER A 61 4.39 24.11 15.77
CA SER A 61 4.68 23.29 16.97
C SER A 61 5.42 21.99 16.69
N GLY A 62 6.15 21.89 15.57
CA GLY A 62 7.27 20.98 15.31
C GLY A 62 7.06 19.47 15.50
N LYS A 63 5.94 19.06 16.07
CA LYS A 63 5.59 17.65 16.18
C LYS A 63 4.74 17.25 14.97
N ASN A 64 5.40 16.73 13.96
CA ASN A 64 4.78 16.01 12.86
C ASN A 64 3.94 14.85 13.40
N THR A 65 2.75 15.16 13.91
CA THR A 65 1.76 14.18 14.38
C THR A 65 0.87 13.67 13.26
N SER A 66 1.23 13.94 11.99
CA SER A 66 0.53 13.33 10.88
C SER A 66 0.93 11.85 10.81
N PRO A 67 0.02 10.90 11.07
CA PRO A 67 0.31 9.48 10.96
C PRO A 67 0.61 9.04 9.52
N PHE A 68 0.49 9.94 8.56
CA PHE A 68 0.60 9.70 7.11
C PHE A 68 1.81 10.39 6.49
N PHE A 69 2.87 10.64 7.23
CA PHE A 69 4.10 11.08 6.61
C PHE A 69 4.74 9.85 5.94
N ILE A 70 4.57 9.74 4.63
CA ILE A 70 5.40 8.86 3.80
C ILE A 70 6.77 9.52 3.77
N GLY A 71 7.63 9.11 4.68
CA GLY A 71 8.99 9.59 4.77
C GLY A 71 9.88 9.00 3.68
N ALA A 72 11.17 9.28 3.77
CA ALA A 72 12.20 8.66 2.92
C ALA A 72 12.42 7.16 3.23
N HIS A 73 11.59 6.58 4.09
CA HIS A 73 11.68 5.18 4.48
C HIS A 73 11.05 4.25 3.43
N PRO A 74 11.53 3.02 3.34
CA PRO A 74 10.91 2.00 2.48
C PRO A 74 9.41 1.85 2.79
N PHE A 75 8.59 1.77 1.75
CA PHE A 75 7.13 1.71 1.85
C PHE A 75 6.62 0.69 2.89
N LEU A 76 7.23 -0.50 2.93
CA LEU A 76 6.85 -1.55 3.89
C LEU A 76 7.09 -1.15 5.34
N SER A 77 8.16 -0.41 5.61
CA SER A 77 8.47 0.10 6.95
C SER A 77 7.45 1.14 7.42
N ASP A 78 7.01 2.01 6.52
CA ASP A 78 5.98 3.01 6.81
C ASP A 78 4.62 2.36 7.03
N MET A 79 4.27 1.37 6.22
CA MET A 79 3.03 0.60 6.40
C MET A 79 3.05 -0.21 7.70
N ALA A 80 4.18 -0.84 8.05
CA ALA A 80 4.32 -1.57 9.31
C ALA A 80 4.10 -0.65 10.52
N ARG A 81 4.70 0.54 10.53
CA ARG A 81 4.50 1.53 11.61
C ARG A 81 3.05 2.04 11.67
N MET A 82 2.39 2.18 10.51
CA MET A 82 0.99 2.58 10.48
C MET A 82 0.09 1.48 11.06
N VAL A 83 0.33 0.24 10.70
CA VAL A 83 -0.42 -0.92 11.19
C VAL A 83 -0.18 -1.14 12.69
N ASP A 84 1.05 -0.97 13.16
CA ASP A 84 1.39 -1.07 14.58
C ASP A 84 0.62 -0.03 15.42
N ARG A 85 0.46 1.18 14.89
CA ARG A 85 -0.25 2.27 15.56
C ARG A 85 -1.78 2.19 15.41
N TYR A 86 -2.26 1.65 14.29
CA TYR A 86 -3.68 1.57 13.94
C TYR A 86 -4.02 0.20 13.36
N PRO A 87 -4.01 -0.86 14.17
CA PRO A 87 -4.24 -2.25 13.71
C PRO A 87 -5.65 -2.47 13.15
N GLU A 88 -6.61 -1.61 13.50
CA GLU A 88 -7.97 -1.62 12.97
C GLU A 88 -8.08 -1.02 11.56
N ASN A 89 -7.04 -0.32 11.08
CA ASN A 89 -7.02 0.24 9.74
C ASN A 89 -6.81 -0.85 8.70
N ARG A 90 -7.93 -1.47 8.28
CA ARG A 90 -7.95 -2.59 7.33
C ARG A 90 -7.18 -2.31 6.04
N LYS A 91 -7.30 -1.10 5.51
CA LYS A 91 -6.58 -0.72 4.28
C LYS A 91 -5.06 -0.73 4.47
N ALA A 92 -4.58 -0.20 5.59
CA ALA A 92 -3.15 -0.21 5.88
C ALA A 92 -2.61 -1.63 6.06
N VAL A 93 -3.40 -2.50 6.74
CA VAL A 93 -3.09 -3.92 6.89
C VAL A 93 -3.00 -4.60 5.53
N ASP A 94 -4.00 -4.39 4.65
CA ASP A 94 -4.01 -5.01 3.31
C ASP A 94 -2.83 -4.50 2.45
N TYR A 95 -2.48 -3.21 2.52
CA TYR A 95 -1.29 -2.68 1.83
C TYR A 95 0.01 -3.31 2.34
N LEU A 96 0.15 -3.49 3.65
CA LEU A 96 1.32 -4.16 4.24
C LEU A 96 1.41 -5.61 3.77
N LEU A 97 0.31 -6.35 3.88
CA LEU A 97 0.25 -7.76 3.48
C LEU A 97 0.55 -7.95 1.98
N CYS A 98 -0.08 -7.14 1.11
CA CYS A 98 0.21 -7.17 -0.32
C CYS A 98 1.67 -6.83 -0.63
N GLY A 99 2.23 -5.83 0.05
CA GLY A 99 3.64 -5.46 -0.11
C GLY A 99 4.60 -6.57 0.29
N LEU A 100 4.29 -7.33 1.35
CA LEU A 100 5.06 -8.51 1.77
C LEU A 100 4.97 -9.64 0.72
N LEU A 101 3.78 -9.86 0.13
CA LEU A 101 3.62 -10.82 -0.96
C LEU A 101 4.40 -10.42 -2.22
N ILE A 102 4.39 -9.14 -2.61
CA ILE A 102 5.19 -8.62 -3.72
C ILE A 102 6.68 -8.78 -3.47
N SER A 103 7.12 -8.65 -2.22
CA SER A 103 8.51 -8.90 -1.82
C SER A 103 8.84 -10.39 -1.69
N LYS A 104 7.86 -11.29 -1.91
CA LYS A 104 7.97 -12.74 -1.71
C LYS A 104 8.34 -13.16 -0.28
N ASP A 105 8.12 -12.30 0.70
CA ASP A 105 8.39 -12.57 2.11
C ASP A 105 7.13 -13.22 2.74
N VAL A 106 6.86 -14.46 2.35
CA VAL A 106 5.64 -15.18 2.77
C VAL A 106 5.66 -15.51 4.26
N ASP A 107 6.82 -15.63 4.87
CA ASP A 107 6.94 -15.89 6.32
C ASP A 107 6.52 -14.66 7.12
N LYS A 108 6.98 -13.47 6.74
CA LYS A 108 6.53 -12.23 7.37
C LYS A 108 5.07 -11.95 7.07
N PHE A 109 4.62 -12.23 5.84
CA PHE A 109 3.20 -12.17 5.50
C PHE A 109 2.38 -13.01 6.49
N TYR A 110 2.75 -14.27 6.72
CA TYR A 110 2.01 -15.14 7.64
C TYR A 110 2.03 -14.64 9.08
N LYS A 111 3.16 -14.14 9.57
CA LYS A 111 3.28 -13.54 10.91
C LYS A 111 2.29 -12.39 11.09
N VAL A 112 2.30 -11.42 10.17
CA VAL A 112 1.40 -10.25 10.22
C VAL A 112 -0.07 -10.69 10.03
N PHE A 113 -0.31 -11.57 9.06
CA PHE A 113 -1.63 -12.09 8.76
C PHE A 113 -2.24 -12.81 9.96
N SER A 114 -1.50 -13.68 10.63
CA SER A 114 -1.98 -14.45 11.78
C SER A 114 -2.31 -13.61 13.00
N LEU A 115 -1.70 -12.43 13.13
CA LEU A 115 -1.99 -11.48 14.21
C LEU A 115 -3.24 -10.65 13.94
N LEU A 116 -3.47 -10.27 12.69
CA LEU A 116 -4.47 -9.27 12.33
C LEU A 116 -5.74 -9.86 11.72
N TYR A 117 -5.64 -11.03 11.08
CA TYR A 117 -6.79 -11.72 10.51
C TYR A 117 -7.30 -12.81 11.46
N LYS A 118 -8.51 -12.63 11.98
CA LYS A 118 -9.16 -13.68 12.80
C LYS A 118 -9.57 -14.84 11.90
N PRO A 119 -9.30 -16.10 12.31
CA PRO A 119 -9.78 -17.26 11.58
C PRO A 119 -11.30 -17.22 11.43
N PHE A 120 -11.81 -17.64 10.27
CA PHE A 120 -13.24 -17.78 9.96
C PHE A 120 -14.08 -16.48 9.97
N SER A 121 -13.48 -15.31 10.17
CA SER A 121 -14.26 -14.08 10.34
C SER A 121 -14.58 -13.36 9.02
N VAL A 122 -13.83 -13.62 7.95
CA VAL A 122 -13.99 -12.92 6.66
C VAL A 122 -13.60 -13.86 5.53
N LYS A 123 -14.34 -13.81 4.41
CA LYS A 123 -13.89 -14.46 3.16
C LYS A 123 -12.55 -13.84 2.75
N LEU A 124 -11.53 -14.67 2.62
CA LEU A 124 -10.20 -14.22 2.24
C LEU A 124 -10.17 -13.79 0.77
N PRO A 125 -9.41 -12.74 0.43
CA PRO A 125 -9.04 -12.46 -0.95
C PRO A 125 -8.27 -13.64 -1.54
N ARG A 126 -8.52 -13.95 -2.83
CA ARG A 126 -7.92 -15.12 -3.51
C ARG A 126 -6.40 -15.16 -3.39
N TYR A 127 -5.73 -14.04 -3.55
CA TYR A 127 -4.27 -13.97 -3.44
C TYR A 127 -3.73 -14.28 -2.03
N TYR A 128 -4.52 -14.10 -0.96
CA TYR A 128 -4.14 -14.56 0.38
C TYR A 128 -4.32 -16.08 0.51
N GLU A 129 -5.39 -16.64 -0.04
CA GLU A 129 -5.58 -18.08 -0.09
C GLU A 129 -4.44 -18.76 -0.87
N GLU A 130 -4.04 -18.16 -1.98
CA GLU A 130 -2.92 -18.63 -2.80
C GLU A 130 -1.58 -18.59 -2.03
N ALA A 131 -1.33 -17.53 -1.27
CA ALA A 131 -0.15 -17.42 -0.44
C ALA A 131 -0.14 -18.42 0.73
N LEU A 132 -1.29 -18.66 1.34
CA LEU A 132 -1.43 -19.67 2.40
C LEU A 132 -1.17 -21.08 1.87
N LEU A 133 -1.56 -21.40 0.63
CA LEU A 133 -1.25 -22.68 0.00
C LEU A 133 0.25 -22.85 -0.27
N VAL A 134 0.95 -21.78 -0.67
CA VAL A 134 2.42 -21.81 -0.79
C VAL A 134 3.06 -22.15 0.55
N LEU A 135 2.63 -21.50 1.63
CA LEU A 135 3.14 -21.78 2.97
C LEU A 135 2.78 -23.18 3.47
N ALA A 136 1.58 -23.66 3.13
CA ALA A 136 1.11 -24.97 3.53
C ALA A 136 1.92 -26.13 2.91
N THR A 137 2.70 -25.87 1.87
CA THR A 137 3.65 -26.88 1.34
C THR A 137 4.73 -27.24 2.35
N GLN A 138 5.09 -26.30 3.23
CA GLN A 138 6.07 -26.52 4.31
C GLN A 138 5.41 -26.70 5.68
N HIS A 139 4.24 -26.08 5.89
CA HIS A 139 3.52 -26.05 7.17
C HIS A 139 2.04 -26.40 6.98
N PRO A 140 1.67 -27.69 6.83
CA PRO A 140 0.30 -28.12 6.53
C PRO A 140 -0.76 -27.67 7.55
N ASP A 141 -0.36 -27.45 8.81
CA ASP A 141 -1.25 -27.04 9.88
C ASP A 141 -1.88 -25.64 9.68
N ILE A 142 -1.31 -24.84 8.78
CA ILE A 142 -1.83 -23.52 8.41
C ILE A 142 -3.28 -23.66 7.87
N LEU A 143 -3.54 -24.68 7.05
CA LEU A 143 -4.87 -24.89 6.46
C LEU A 143 -5.93 -25.34 7.46
N ARG A 144 -5.53 -25.91 8.60
CA ARG A 144 -6.48 -26.20 9.71
C ARG A 144 -6.95 -24.92 10.37
N ARG A 145 -6.07 -23.92 10.45
CA ARG A 145 -6.39 -22.64 11.07
C ARG A 145 -7.08 -21.66 10.10
N TYR A 146 -6.70 -21.71 8.83
CA TYR A 146 -7.22 -20.85 7.78
C TYR A 146 -7.64 -21.73 6.60
N PRO A 147 -8.89 -22.22 6.58
CA PRO A 147 -9.37 -23.06 5.50
C PRO A 147 -9.43 -22.26 4.20
N VAL A 148 -8.89 -22.85 3.16
CA VAL A 148 -8.88 -22.32 1.80
C VAL A 148 -9.99 -22.98 0.98
N GLY A 149 -10.56 -22.25 0.04
CA GLY A 149 -11.61 -22.77 -0.85
C GLY A 149 -11.13 -23.99 -1.65
N GLN A 150 -11.98 -25.01 -1.78
CA GLN A 150 -11.63 -26.25 -2.49
C GLN A 150 -11.26 -26.01 -3.96
N GLU A 151 -11.85 -25.00 -4.59
CA GLU A 151 -11.53 -24.57 -5.94
C GLU A 151 -10.08 -24.10 -6.05
N VAL A 152 -9.65 -23.27 -5.09
CA VAL A 152 -8.27 -22.75 -5.06
C VAL A 152 -7.26 -23.87 -4.81
N VAL A 153 -7.61 -24.86 -3.98
CA VAL A 153 -6.78 -26.04 -3.77
C VAL A 153 -6.63 -26.88 -5.04
N LYS A 154 -7.73 -27.10 -5.79
CA LYS A 154 -7.68 -27.81 -7.08
C LYS A 154 -6.80 -27.08 -8.10
N ASP A 155 -6.97 -25.77 -8.20
CA ASP A 155 -6.17 -24.92 -9.08
C ASP A 155 -4.68 -24.99 -8.72
N PHE A 156 -4.36 -24.98 -7.43
CA PHE A 156 -2.98 -25.09 -6.95
C PHE A 156 -2.34 -26.44 -7.31
N ASN A 157 -3.08 -27.52 -7.15
CA ASN A 157 -2.61 -28.85 -7.54
C ASN A 157 -2.35 -28.94 -9.06
N SER A 158 -3.25 -28.36 -9.87
CA SER A 158 -3.10 -28.28 -11.33
C SER A 158 -1.88 -27.42 -11.72
N PHE A 159 -1.69 -26.28 -11.06
CA PHE A 159 -0.49 -25.43 -11.22
C PHE A 159 0.79 -26.20 -10.91
N HIS A 160 0.84 -26.91 -9.80
CA HIS A 160 2.02 -27.71 -9.43
C HIS A 160 2.30 -28.86 -10.37
N ALA A 161 1.28 -29.49 -10.91
CA ALA A 161 1.44 -30.54 -11.94
C ALA A 161 2.08 -29.98 -13.21
N LEU A 162 1.66 -28.80 -13.66
CA LEU A 162 2.26 -28.10 -14.79
C LEU A 162 3.68 -27.64 -14.51
N LEU A 163 3.93 -27.13 -13.29
CA LEU A 163 5.26 -26.66 -12.88
C LEU A 163 6.32 -27.79 -12.93
N LYS A 164 5.94 -29.00 -12.52
CA LYS A 164 6.82 -30.20 -12.58
C LYS A 164 7.16 -30.62 -14.01
N GLY A 165 6.36 -30.27 -14.99
CA GLY A 165 6.57 -30.58 -16.39
C GLY A 165 7.66 -29.73 -17.09
N GLY A 166 8.30 -28.81 -16.40
CA GLY A 166 9.43 -28.02 -16.87
C GLY A 166 9.08 -27.00 -17.95
N THR A 167 10.08 -26.65 -18.76
CA THR A 167 9.97 -25.57 -19.79
C THR A 167 8.89 -25.79 -20.84
N MET A 168 8.50 -27.02 -21.08
CA MET A 168 7.46 -27.36 -22.05
C MET A 168 6.07 -26.82 -21.66
N ASN A 169 5.82 -26.67 -20.36
CA ASN A 169 4.57 -26.20 -19.82
C ASN A 169 4.57 -24.69 -19.46
N GLN A 170 5.67 -23.97 -19.66
CA GLN A 170 5.79 -22.57 -19.27
C GLN A 170 4.73 -21.68 -19.92
N LYS A 171 4.47 -21.86 -21.22
CA LYS A 171 3.40 -21.11 -21.91
C LYS A 171 2.01 -21.38 -21.33
N MET A 172 1.76 -22.64 -20.95
CA MET A 172 0.50 -23.03 -20.32
C MET A 172 0.34 -22.39 -18.94
N LEU A 173 1.41 -22.32 -18.17
CA LEU A 173 1.44 -21.62 -16.86
C LEU A 173 1.14 -20.14 -17.04
N GLU A 174 1.78 -19.47 -18.00
CA GLU A 174 1.59 -18.04 -18.27
C GLU A 174 0.17 -17.73 -18.76
N ILE A 175 -0.46 -18.61 -19.56
CA ILE A 175 -1.82 -18.42 -20.07
C ILE A 175 -2.84 -18.65 -18.95
N ASN A 176 -2.74 -19.76 -18.22
CA ASN A 176 -3.78 -20.20 -17.29
C ASN A 176 -3.68 -19.53 -15.92
N TYR A 177 -2.48 -19.09 -15.51
CA TYR A 177 -2.21 -18.58 -14.17
C TYR A 177 -1.58 -17.20 -14.15
N ARG A 178 -1.75 -16.41 -15.22
CA ARG A 178 -1.17 -15.08 -15.40
C ARG A 178 -1.37 -14.17 -14.19
N ASP A 179 -2.56 -14.18 -13.63
CA ASP A 179 -2.98 -13.30 -12.54
C ASP A 179 -2.87 -13.98 -11.15
N SER A 180 -2.25 -15.18 -11.08
CA SER A 180 -2.08 -15.87 -9.81
C SER A 180 -0.81 -15.47 -9.09
N PHE A 181 -0.87 -15.45 -7.75
CA PHE A 181 0.30 -15.26 -6.92
C PHE A 181 1.35 -16.36 -7.13
N TRP A 182 0.92 -17.59 -7.47
CA TRP A 182 1.81 -18.73 -7.67
C TRP A 182 2.76 -18.53 -8.84
N LEU A 183 2.27 -18.04 -10.00
CA LEU A 183 3.12 -17.77 -11.15
C LEU A 183 4.16 -16.70 -10.79
N PHE A 184 3.73 -15.64 -10.10
CA PHE A 184 4.63 -14.62 -9.61
C PHE A 184 5.66 -15.18 -8.64
N TYR A 185 5.23 -16.01 -7.68
CA TYR A 185 6.10 -16.53 -6.63
C TYR A 185 7.15 -17.50 -7.16
N TYR A 186 6.76 -18.47 -8.00
CA TYR A 186 7.64 -19.53 -8.48
C TYR A 186 8.42 -19.16 -9.74
N CYS A 187 7.85 -18.38 -10.65
CA CYS A 187 8.39 -18.20 -12.00
C CYS A 187 9.03 -16.81 -12.22
N MET A 188 8.59 -15.77 -11.50
CA MET A 188 9.17 -14.45 -11.67
C MET A 188 10.30 -14.18 -10.68
N LYS A 189 11.29 -13.36 -11.09
CA LYS A 189 12.34 -12.91 -10.16
C LYS A 189 11.75 -11.96 -9.12
N ALA A 190 12.14 -12.10 -7.86
CA ALA A 190 11.79 -11.13 -6.83
C ALA A 190 12.31 -9.73 -7.21
N VAL A 191 11.52 -8.70 -6.97
CA VAL A 191 12.00 -7.33 -7.06
C VAL A 191 13.16 -7.19 -6.07
N LYS A 192 14.37 -6.92 -6.56
CA LYS A 192 15.54 -6.75 -5.69
C LYS A 192 15.22 -5.65 -4.69
N LYS A 193 15.36 -5.93 -3.41
CA LYS A 193 15.44 -4.89 -2.38
C LYS A 193 16.50 -3.92 -2.82
N SER A 194 16.16 -2.65 -3.03
CA SER A 194 17.16 -1.60 -3.19
C SER A 194 18.07 -1.71 -1.98
N ALA A 195 19.35 -1.98 -2.25
CA ALA A 195 20.34 -2.14 -1.19
C ALA A 195 20.29 -0.90 -0.32
N GLU A 196 20.13 -1.11 0.97
CA GLU A 196 20.41 -0.11 1.99
C GLU A 196 21.90 0.25 1.84
N ASN A 197 22.18 1.45 1.36
CA ASN A 197 23.43 2.17 1.56
C ASN A 197 23.15 3.35 2.46
#